data_124dec2b6963ec538d5f7b6b83c0c08d
#
_entry.id   124dec2b6963ec538d5f7b6b83c0c08d
#
_cell.length_a   1.000
_cell.length_b   1.000
_cell.length_c   1.000
_cell.angle_alpha   90.00
_cell.angle_beta   90.00
_cell.angle_gamma   90.00
#
_symmetry.space_group_name_H-M   'P 1'
#
loop_
_entity.id
_entity.type
_entity.pdbx_description
1 polymer ?
#
loop_
_entity_poly.entity_id
_entity_poly.type
_entity_poly.pdbx_seq_one_letter_code
_entity_poly.pdbx_strand_id
1 'polypeptide(L)'
;MALNDITQHEIEALKHPFNVSDAHTHQSQSPTQRDIVKRLPQLWYEAEKTRQYDMEQKFLQNFFRVHKQPAALKNNNVLLVYAASIAMAITANYLMKKRMTVGLMHPCFDNIVDLLKHMEVPITALQEEWFHDPKKIYETLEKNVTSDAIFLIDPNNPTGFTLFNFGTEGWSEVIRFAKDKNKLLILDFCFAAFMLPDKNLDVFDLYELLETSGVTYIAMEDTGKTWPLQDAKAAMLKTSMDIYDDIYNIHTAYLLNVSPFILNILNQYVLDSERDNFASVFGLLEKNRTLGTEILASSLLEPIDPIVKVSVLWCKIRHPKVKATELKRYLTQFGIHLLPGTYFYWDDHGIGERYVRIALARDSDVFVQAMQALRFALDKYELDVDRAEGVPHPGRAAEDDFLHESVVDLEQTVFMKPEDMHAIANFSNARPRPVEIVANPNNPARDI
;
A
#
# COMPACT_ATOMS: atom_id res chain seq x y z
N MET A 1 14.40 4.97 21.66
CA MET A 1 13.05 5.57 21.58
C MET A 1 12.10 4.45 21.21
N ALA A 2 10.99 4.26 21.91
CA ALA A 2 10.00 3.28 21.49
C ALA A 2 9.35 3.80 20.19
N LEU A 3 9.22 2.94 19.17
CA LEU A 3 8.52 3.27 17.94
C LEU A 3 7.02 3.20 18.25
N ASN A 4 6.30 4.30 18.06
CA ASN A 4 4.92 4.45 18.53
C ASN A 4 3.88 4.30 17.40
N ASP A 5 4.31 4.43 16.12
CA ASP A 5 3.45 4.32 14.96
C ASP A 5 4.06 3.41 13.87
N ILE A 6 3.23 3.04 12.88
CA ILE A 6 3.62 2.13 11.80
C ILE A 6 4.71 2.75 10.92
N THR A 7 4.61 4.04 10.61
CA THR A 7 5.54 4.72 9.71
C THR A 7 6.96 4.74 10.31
N GLN A 8 7.09 5.01 11.62
CA GLN A 8 8.38 4.93 12.32
C GLN A 8 8.96 3.52 12.27
N HIS A 9 8.09 2.49 12.42
CA HIS A 9 8.52 1.11 12.32
C HIS A 9 8.95 0.73 10.91
N GLU A 10 8.21 1.15 9.88
CA GLU A 10 8.56 0.92 8.48
C GLU A 10 9.89 1.61 8.13
N ILE A 11 10.12 2.85 8.58
CA ILE A 11 11.40 3.57 8.40
C ILE A 11 12.57 2.82 9.07
N GLU A 12 12.38 2.29 10.28
CA GLU A 12 13.43 1.50 10.94
C GLU A 12 13.71 0.21 10.16
N ALA A 13 12.67 -0.47 9.67
CA ALA A 13 12.80 -1.69 8.91
C ALA A 13 13.58 -1.52 7.58
N LEU A 14 13.58 -0.32 6.97
CA LEU A 14 14.37 -0.02 5.77
C LEU A 14 15.89 -0.18 5.97
N LYS A 15 16.37 -0.20 7.22
CA LYS A 15 17.78 -0.39 7.54
C LYS A 15 18.21 -1.86 7.57
N HIS A 16 17.27 -2.79 7.41
CA HIS A 16 17.49 -4.22 7.59
C HIS A 16 17.30 -5.00 6.30
N PRO A 17 18.04 -6.11 6.10
CA PRO A 17 18.03 -6.85 4.85
C PRO A 17 16.71 -7.57 4.55
N PHE A 18 16.02 -8.06 5.59
CA PHE A 18 14.77 -8.80 5.45
C PHE A 18 13.55 -7.95 5.82
N ASN A 19 13.46 -6.77 5.19
CA ASN A 19 12.32 -5.90 5.36
C ASN A 19 11.14 -6.34 4.49
N VAL A 20 10.12 -6.91 5.12
CA VAL A 20 8.81 -7.23 4.53
C VAL A 20 7.68 -6.50 5.26
N SER A 21 7.97 -5.38 5.92
CA SER A 21 7.00 -4.60 6.68
C SER A 21 6.26 -3.58 5.84
N ASP A 22 6.95 -2.74 5.07
CA ASP A 22 6.32 -1.65 4.33
C ASP A 22 5.76 -2.11 2.97
N ALA A 23 4.62 -1.56 2.58
CA ALA A 23 3.94 -1.89 1.32
C ALA A 23 4.38 -1.00 0.15
N HIS A 24 5.55 -0.33 0.23
CA HIS A 24 6.11 0.39 -0.90
C HIS A 24 6.67 -0.57 -1.96
N THR A 25 6.82 -0.04 -3.17
CA THR A 25 7.32 -0.78 -4.33
C THR A 25 8.85 -0.75 -4.34
N HIS A 26 9.48 -1.84 -3.91
CA HIS A 26 10.95 -1.99 -3.88
C HIS A 26 11.50 -2.92 -4.97
N GLN A 27 10.64 -3.46 -5.83
CA GLN A 27 11.04 -4.31 -6.93
C GLN A 27 11.74 -3.53 -8.04
N SER A 28 12.54 -4.25 -8.81
CA SER A 28 13.17 -3.74 -10.02
C SER A 28 12.15 -3.42 -11.12
N GLN A 29 12.56 -2.56 -12.07
CA GLN A 29 11.77 -2.21 -13.23
C GLN A 29 11.55 -3.42 -14.15
N SER A 30 10.34 -3.59 -14.68
CA SER A 30 10.06 -4.52 -15.78
C SER A 30 10.83 -4.12 -17.06
N PRO A 31 10.93 -4.98 -18.09
CA PRO A 31 11.58 -4.62 -19.34
C PRO A 31 11.01 -3.36 -19.99
N THR A 32 9.67 -3.21 -20.03
CA THR A 32 8.99 -2.05 -20.62
C THR A 32 9.20 -0.79 -19.78
N GLN A 33 9.16 -0.92 -18.45
CA GLN A 33 9.46 0.18 -17.52
C GLN A 33 10.91 0.65 -17.64
N ARG A 34 11.90 -0.25 -17.86
CA ARG A 34 13.29 0.14 -18.14
C ARG A 34 13.40 1.01 -19.39
N ASP A 35 12.58 0.77 -20.40
CA ASP A 35 12.58 1.61 -21.61
C ASP A 35 11.99 3.01 -21.33
N ILE A 36 11.06 3.14 -20.38
CA ILE A 36 10.63 4.46 -19.90
C ILE A 36 11.80 5.16 -19.18
N VAL A 37 12.51 4.46 -18.29
CA VAL A 37 13.68 5.01 -17.57
C VAL A 37 14.77 5.50 -18.54
N LYS A 38 15.07 4.77 -19.62
CA LYS A 38 16.04 5.21 -20.64
C LYS A 38 15.65 6.53 -21.31
N ARG A 39 14.37 6.86 -21.35
CA ARG A 39 13.84 8.10 -21.94
C ARG A 39 13.68 9.27 -20.96
N LEU A 40 14.16 9.16 -19.71
CA LEU A 40 14.03 10.23 -18.71
C LEU A 40 14.52 11.61 -19.22
N PRO A 41 15.67 11.75 -19.92
CA PRO A 41 16.07 13.05 -20.46
C PRO A 41 15.07 13.62 -21.47
N GLN A 42 14.47 12.78 -22.32
CA GLN A 42 13.43 13.19 -23.26
C GLN A 42 12.18 13.65 -22.53
N LEU A 43 11.73 12.87 -21.52
CA LEU A 43 10.54 13.19 -20.71
C LEU A 43 10.71 14.50 -19.94
N TRP A 44 11.95 14.83 -19.53
CA TRP A 44 12.27 16.12 -18.92
C TRP A 44 12.00 17.27 -19.90
N TYR A 45 12.58 17.23 -21.11
CA TYR A 45 12.40 18.29 -22.11
C TYR A 45 10.97 18.38 -22.64
N GLU A 46 10.22 17.29 -22.66
CA GLU A 46 8.79 17.32 -22.95
C GLU A 46 8.02 18.09 -21.87
N ALA A 47 8.31 17.82 -20.60
CA ALA A 47 7.70 18.54 -19.49
C ALA A 47 8.05 20.04 -19.48
N GLU A 48 9.31 20.37 -19.79
CA GLU A 48 9.77 21.77 -19.89
C GLU A 48 9.02 22.57 -20.96
N LYS A 49 8.63 21.94 -22.06
CA LYS A 49 7.93 22.57 -23.19
C LYS A 49 6.41 22.55 -23.07
N THR A 50 5.87 21.82 -22.09
CA THR A 50 4.42 21.64 -21.91
C THR A 50 3.94 22.53 -20.75
N ARG A 51 2.81 23.23 -20.95
CA ARG A 51 2.22 24.02 -19.84
C ARG A 51 1.83 23.10 -18.69
N GLN A 52 2.01 23.54 -17.45
CA GLN A 52 1.64 22.82 -16.23
C GLN A 52 0.23 22.21 -16.33
N TYR A 53 -0.76 23.03 -16.64
CA TYR A 53 -2.15 22.60 -16.76
C TYR A 53 -2.36 21.49 -17.80
N ASP A 54 -1.71 21.58 -18.97
CA ASP A 54 -1.86 20.55 -20.01
C ASP A 54 -1.27 19.21 -19.58
N MET A 55 -0.16 19.25 -18.82
CA MET A 55 0.46 18.05 -18.27
C MET A 55 -0.41 17.40 -17.19
N GLU A 56 -0.99 18.19 -16.31
CA GLU A 56 -1.95 17.75 -15.29
C GLU A 56 -3.17 17.09 -15.94
N GLN A 57 -3.80 17.77 -16.90
CA GLN A 57 -4.97 17.23 -17.60
C GLN A 57 -4.65 15.94 -18.35
N LYS A 58 -3.51 15.86 -19.03
CA LYS A 58 -3.07 14.66 -19.73
C LYS A 58 -2.89 13.47 -18.78
N PHE A 59 -2.25 13.70 -17.63
CA PHE A 59 -2.07 12.68 -16.61
C PHE A 59 -3.41 12.22 -16.04
N LEU A 60 -4.25 13.15 -15.58
CA LEU A 60 -5.54 12.84 -14.98
C LEU A 60 -6.46 12.08 -15.94
N GLN A 61 -6.55 12.51 -17.20
CA GLN A 61 -7.37 11.85 -18.22
C GLN A 61 -6.92 10.40 -18.45
N ASN A 62 -5.63 10.15 -18.59
CA ASN A 62 -5.13 8.80 -18.79
C ASN A 62 -5.28 7.95 -17.52
N PHE A 63 -4.97 8.50 -16.36
CA PHE A 63 -5.10 7.79 -15.08
C PHE A 63 -6.53 7.30 -14.86
N PHE A 64 -7.51 8.21 -14.84
CA PHE A 64 -8.90 7.84 -14.56
C PHE A 64 -9.54 6.98 -15.67
N ARG A 65 -9.14 7.18 -16.92
CA ARG A 65 -9.57 6.30 -18.02
C ARG A 65 -9.06 4.86 -17.82
N VAL A 66 -7.78 4.69 -17.54
CA VAL A 66 -7.16 3.38 -17.32
C VAL A 66 -7.69 2.70 -16.06
N HIS A 67 -8.01 3.49 -15.03
CA HIS A 67 -8.64 2.99 -13.79
C HIS A 67 -10.16 2.80 -13.91
N LYS A 68 -10.73 2.96 -15.11
CA LYS A 68 -12.18 2.83 -15.39
C LYS A 68 -13.07 3.79 -14.58
N GLN A 69 -12.54 4.97 -14.25
CA GLN A 69 -13.20 5.99 -13.43
C GLN A 69 -13.33 7.35 -14.15
N PRO A 70 -13.75 7.43 -15.43
CA PRO A 70 -13.75 8.68 -16.20
C PRO A 70 -14.67 9.78 -15.62
N ALA A 71 -15.70 9.41 -14.84
CA ALA A 71 -16.59 10.39 -14.21
C ALA A 71 -15.90 11.21 -13.11
N ALA A 72 -14.74 10.76 -12.58
CA ALA A 72 -13.93 11.55 -11.65
C ALA A 72 -13.53 12.93 -12.23
N LEU A 73 -13.47 13.07 -13.55
CA LEU A 73 -13.10 14.31 -14.22
C LEU A 73 -14.27 15.27 -14.43
N LYS A 74 -15.50 14.86 -14.12
CA LYS A 74 -16.64 15.79 -14.13
C LYS A 74 -16.37 16.93 -13.15
N ASN A 75 -16.81 18.13 -13.54
CA ASN A 75 -16.70 19.36 -12.74
C ASN A 75 -15.28 19.89 -12.51
N ASN A 76 -14.23 19.27 -13.06
CA ASN A 76 -12.82 19.72 -12.97
C ASN A 76 -12.37 20.01 -11.52
N ASN A 77 -12.78 19.19 -10.57
CA ASN A 77 -12.55 19.36 -9.12
C ASN A 77 -11.64 18.24 -8.53
N VAL A 78 -10.66 17.79 -9.31
CA VAL A 78 -9.58 16.92 -8.87
C VAL A 78 -8.36 17.76 -8.55
N LEU A 79 -7.82 17.63 -7.35
CA LEU A 79 -6.63 18.32 -6.87
C LEU A 79 -5.46 17.33 -6.82
N LEU A 80 -4.31 17.73 -7.36
CA LEU A 80 -3.09 16.92 -7.32
C LEU A 80 -2.27 17.24 -6.08
N VAL A 81 -1.73 16.20 -5.45
CA VAL A 81 -0.76 16.28 -4.35
C VAL A 81 0.35 15.24 -4.55
N TYR A 82 1.46 15.34 -3.81
CA TYR A 82 2.60 14.42 -3.98
C TYR A 82 2.37 13.02 -3.38
N ALA A 83 1.45 12.87 -2.42
CA ALA A 83 1.19 11.58 -1.77
C ALA A 83 -0.21 11.56 -1.14
N ALA A 84 -0.78 10.36 -0.97
CA ALA A 84 -2.05 10.18 -0.27
C ALA A 84 -1.99 10.72 1.16
N SER A 85 -0.86 10.63 1.87
CA SER A 85 -0.70 11.21 3.20
C SER A 85 -0.92 12.73 3.24
N ILE A 86 -0.58 13.46 2.15
CA ILE A 86 -0.89 14.89 2.03
C ILE A 86 -2.40 15.09 1.80
N ALA A 87 -3.03 14.27 0.94
CA ALA A 87 -4.48 14.29 0.75
C ALA A 87 -5.22 14.02 2.07
N MET A 88 -4.76 13.04 2.83
CA MET A 88 -5.29 12.71 4.17
C MET A 88 -5.09 13.86 5.16
N ALA A 89 -3.92 14.54 5.16
CA ALA A 89 -3.66 15.69 6.01
C ALA A 89 -4.58 16.89 5.67
N ILE A 90 -4.84 17.13 4.38
CA ILE A 90 -5.79 18.14 3.92
C ILE A 90 -7.20 17.78 4.40
N THR A 91 -7.61 16.52 4.25
CA THR A 91 -8.90 16.00 4.72
C THR A 91 -9.04 16.13 6.24
N ALA A 92 -8.02 15.71 7.00
CA ALA A 92 -8.03 15.83 8.46
C ALA A 92 -8.10 17.28 8.93
N ASN A 93 -7.41 18.21 8.23
CA ASN A 93 -7.50 19.66 8.49
C ASN A 93 -8.93 20.19 8.24
N TYR A 94 -9.59 19.72 7.16
CA TYR A 94 -10.98 20.07 6.90
C TYR A 94 -11.91 19.57 8.02
N LEU A 95 -11.79 18.31 8.41
CA LEU A 95 -12.59 17.72 9.49
C LEU A 95 -12.41 18.46 10.81
N MET A 96 -11.16 18.76 11.19
CA MET A 96 -10.83 19.56 12.36
C MET A 96 -11.49 20.94 12.33
N LYS A 97 -11.35 21.67 11.21
CA LYS A 97 -11.96 23.01 11.02
C LYS A 97 -13.48 22.97 11.13
N LYS A 98 -14.12 21.91 10.63
CA LYS A 98 -15.56 21.69 10.70
C LYS A 98 -16.02 21.07 12.03
N ARG A 99 -15.07 20.67 12.90
CA ARG A 99 -15.31 19.97 14.19
C ARG A 99 -16.12 18.69 14.01
N MET A 100 -15.82 17.95 12.95
CA MET A 100 -16.51 16.70 12.61
C MET A 100 -15.87 15.52 13.33
N THR A 101 -16.70 14.54 13.65
CA THR A 101 -16.30 13.22 14.13
C THR A 101 -16.29 12.23 12.97
N VAL A 102 -15.44 11.19 13.02
CA VAL A 102 -15.25 10.25 11.91
C VAL A 102 -15.46 8.81 12.38
N GLY A 103 -16.35 8.09 11.69
CA GLY A 103 -16.38 6.64 11.73
C GLY A 103 -15.33 6.12 10.73
N LEU A 104 -14.27 5.45 11.21
CA LEU A 104 -13.17 4.96 10.40
C LEU A 104 -13.20 3.43 10.32
N MET A 105 -13.06 2.90 9.10
CA MET A 105 -12.98 1.44 8.87
C MET A 105 -11.94 0.76 9.78
N HIS A 106 -12.31 -0.41 10.30
CA HIS A 106 -11.51 -1.19 11.25
C HIS A 106 -11.64 -2.70 10.92
N PRO A 107 -10.53 -3.42 10.65
CA PRO A 107 -9.15 -2.90 10.64
C PRO A 107 -8.85 -1.99 9.45
N CYS A 108 -7.83 -1.15 9.58
CA CYS A 108 -7.29 -0.38 8.46
C CYS A 108 -5.85 0.05 8.69
N PHE A 109 -5.23 0.63 7.67
CA PHE A 109 -3.88 1.20 7.75
C PHE A 109 -3.82 2.36 8.76
N ASP A 110 -2.96 2.25 9.76
CA ASP A 110 -2.98 3.14 10.93
C ASP A 110 -2.45 4.56 10.69
N ASN A 111 -1.71 4.81 9.59
CA ASN A 111 -1.27 6.18 9.26
C ASN A 111 -2.47 7.15 9.17
N ILE A 112 -3.64 6.67 8.71
CA ILE A 112 -4.89 7.45 8.71
C ILE A 112 -5.30 7.77 10.15
N VAL A 113 -5.24 6.78 11.03
CA VAL A 113 -5.54 6.91 12.46
C VAL A 113 -4.64 7.95 13.11
N ASP A 114 -3.34 7.86 12.86
CA ASP A 114 -2.35 8.76 13.43
C ASP A 114 -2.55 10.20 12.96
N LEU A 115 -2.79 10.41 11.66
CA LEU A 115 -3.09 11.73 11.11
C LEU A 115 -4.35 12.35 11.74
N LEU A 116 -5.43 11.57 11.88
CA LEU A 116 -6.66 12.05 12.51
C LEU A 116 -6.43 12.38 13.99
N LYS A 117 -5.70 11.54 14.73
CA LYS A 117 -5.34 11.80 16.14
C LYS A 117 -4.46 13.03 16.28
N HIS A 118 -3.45 13.23 15.42
CA HIS A 118 -2.61 14.42 15.43
C HIS A 118 -3.37 15.71 15.17
N MET A 119 -4.46 15.64 14.41
CA MET A 119 -5.36 16.77 14.15
C MET A 119 -6.51 16.85 15.17
N GLU A 120 -6.46 16.06 16.25
CA GLU A 120 -7.51 16.02 17.29
C GLU A 120 -8.92 15.74 16.75
N VAL A 121 -9.02 15.00 15.62
CA VAL A 121 -10.31 14.56 15.05
C VAL A 121 -10.79 13.32 15.81
N PRO A 122 -11.96 13.35 16.47
CA PRO A 122 -12.49 12.19 17.16
C PRO A 122 -12.85 11.07 16.19
N ILE A 123 -12.40 9.84 16.47
CA ILE A 123 -12.63 8.65 15.63
C ILE A 123 -13.41 7.58 16.40
N THR A 124 -14.26 6.85 15.68
CA THR A 124 -14.98 5.66 16.15
C THR A 124 -14.81 4.54 15.14
N ALA A 125 -14.79 3.28 15.58
CA ALA A 125 -14.58 2.15 14.68
C ALA A 125 -15.85 1.83 13.86
N LEU A 126 -15.67 1.66 12.54
CA LEU A 126 -16.62 1.01 11.64
C LEU A 126 -16.10 -0.39 11.35
N GLN A 127 -16.74 -1.40 11.87
CA GLN A 127 -16.28 -2.78 11.69
C GLN A 127 -16.43 -3.22 10.23
N GLU A 128 -15.38 -3.77 9.62
CA GLU A 128 -15.38 -4.23 8.21
C GLU A 128 -16.52 -5.23 7.96
N GLU A 129 -16.82 -6.09 8.95
CA GLU A 129 -17.87 -7.08 8.86
C GLU A 129 -19.28 -6.48 8.64
N TRP A 130 -19.49 -5.19 8.96
CA TRP A 130 -20.76 -4.51 8.70
C TRP A 130 -21.05 -4.35 7.21
N PHE A 131 -20.02 -4.47 6.38
CA PHE A 131 -20.07 -4.31 4.92
C PHE A 131 -20.11 -5.63 4.16
N HIS A 132 -20.05 -6.80 4.84
CA HIS A 132 -20.01 -8.11 4.18
C HIS A 132 -21.35 -8.59 3.61
N ASP A 133 -22.47 -8.00 3.99
CA ASP A 133 -23.80 -8.31 3.45
C ASP A 133 -24.42 -7.02 2.88
N PRO A 134 -24.42 -6.83 1.53
CA PRO A 134 -24.88 -5.59 0.93
C PRO A 134 -26.32 -5.23 1.31
N LYS A 135 -27.18 -6.23 1.55
CA LYS A 135 -28.60 -6.02 1.94
C LYS A 135 -28.76 -5.45 3.34
N LYS A 136 -27.74 -5.56 4.19
CA LYS A 136 -27.77 -5.11 5.60
C LYS A 136 -26.94 -3.86 5.85
N ILE A 137 -26.14 -3.42 4.88
CA ILE A 137 -25.23 -2.28 5.08
C ILE A 137 -25.99 -1.06 5.63
N TYR A 138 -27.04 -0.62 4.94
CA TYR A 138 -27.76 0.59 5.35
C TYR A 138 -28.28 0.48 6.79
N GLU A 139 -29.01 -0.60 7.12
CA GLU A 139 -29.60 -0.81 8.45
C GLU A 139 -28.51 -0.91 9.53
N THR A 140 -27.39 -1.57 9.21
CA THR A 140 -26.28 -1.72 10.16
C THR A 140 -25.61 -0.37 10.42
N LEU A 141 -25.38 0.42 9.39
CA LEU A 141 -24.81 1.76 9.51
C LEU A 141 -25.77 2.70 10.25
N GLU A 142 -27.07 2.67 9.93
CA GLU A 142 -28.09 3.48 10.62
C GLU A 142 -28.14 3.20 12.13
N LYS A 143 -27.97 1.95 12.52
CA LYS A 143 -28.00 1.54 13.92
C LYS A 143 -26.76 1.93 14.71
N ASN A 144 -25.58 1.89 14.06
CA ASN A 144 -24.30 1.91 14.76
C ASN A 144 -23.49 3.19 14.53
N VAL A 145 -23.75 3.95 13.46
CA VAL A 145 -22.94 5.13 13.09
C VAL A 145 -23.56 6.39 13.68
N THR A 146 -22.82 7.02 14.58
CA THR A 146 -23.17 8.32 15.17
C THR A 146 -22.29 9.47 14.68
N SER A 147 -21.14 9.16 14.06
CA SER A 147 -20.18 10.15 13.55
C SER A 147 -20.74 11.02 12.44
N ASP A 148 -20.12 12.19 12.22
CA ASP A 148 -20.50 13.15 11.16
C ASP A 148 -20.01 12.70 9.78
N ALA A 149 -18.91 11.96 9.74
CA ALA A 149 -18.33 11.40 8.54
C ALA A 149 -18.12 9.89 8.68
N ILE A 150 -18.09 9.17 7.54
CA ILE A 150 -17.64 7.78 7.45
C ILE A 150 -16.44 7.72 6.51
N PHE A 151 -15.38 7.01 6.92
CA PHE A 151 -14.15 6.89 6.17
C PHE A 151 -13.88 5.41 5.85
N LEU A 152 -13.96 5.05 4.58
CA LEU A 152 -13.77 3.70 4.06
C LEU A 152 -12.49 3.61 3.26
N ILE A 153 -11.82 2.48 3.34
CA ILE A 153 -10.64 2.12 2.55
C ILE A 153 -11.05 0.97 1.61
N ASP A 154 -10.96 1.17 0.31
CA ASP A 154 -11.40 0.18 -0.68
C ASP A 154 -10.48 0.12 -1.92
N PRO A 155 -9.80 -1.00 -2.19
CA PRO A 155 -9.72 -2.21 -1.36
C PRO A 155 -9.01 -1.96 -0.03
N ASN A 156 -9.46 -2.65 1.03
CA ASN A 156 -8.92 -2.43 2.35
C ASN A 156 -7.49 -2.99 2.50
N ASN A 157 -6.65 -2.25 3.19
CA ASN A 157 -5.35 -2.67 3.69
C ASN A 157 -5.47 -2.88 5.21
N PRO A 158 -5.35 -4.14 5.71
CA PRO A 158 -4.59 -5.24 5.14
C PRO A 158 -5.43 -6.38 4.52
N THR A 159 -6.75 -6.38 4.64
CA THR A 159 -7.61 -7.54 4.41
C THR A 159 -7.85 -7.85 2.93
N GLY A 160 -7.75 -6.85 2.06
CA GLY A 160 -8.14 -6.97 0.64
C GLY A 160 -9.65 -7.03 0.44
N PHE A 161 -10.45 -6.67 1.45
CA PHE A 161 -11.90 -6.54 1.31
C PHE A 161 -12.24 -5.41 0.33
N THR A 162 -13.31 -5.58 -0.44
CA THR A 162 -13.84 -4.55 -1.34
C THR A 162 -15.36 -4.64 -1.48
N LEU A 163 -16.01 -3.50 -1.51
CA LEU A 163 -17.43 -3.39 -1.81
C LEU A 163 -17.74 -3.67 -3.30
N PHE A 164 -16.77 -3.55 -4.19
CA PHE A 164 -16.93 -3.94 -5.61
C PHE A 164 -17.25 -5.42 -5.79
N ASN A 165 -16.98 -6.27 -4.79
CA ASN A 165 -17.38 -7.69 -4.81
C ASN A 165 -18.89 -7.90 -4.89
N PHE A 166 -19.68 -6.89 -4.56
CA PHE A 166 -21.14 -6.91 -4.60
C PHE A 166 -21.71 -6.10 -5.79
N GLY A 167 -20.90 -5.81 -6.81
CA GLY A 167 -21.26 -4.91 -7.89
C GLY A 167 -21.66 -3.53 -7.36
N THR A 168 -22.68 -2.91 -7.96
CA THR A 168 -23.13 -1.58 -7.54
C THR A 168 -23.95 -1.59 -6.24
N GLU A 169 -24.48 -2.74 -5.80
CA GLU A 169 -25.38 -2.82 -4.65
C GLU A 169 -24.70 -2.35 -3.35
N GLY A 170 -23.49 -2.86 -3.05
CA GLY A 170 -22.77 -2.50 -1.83
C GLY A 170 -22.52 -1.00 -1.72
N TRP A 171 -21.98 -0.40 -2.77
CA TRP A 171 -21.71 1.03 -2.83
C TRP A 171 -23.00 1.88 -2.81
N SER A 172 -24.06 1.42 -3.47
CA SER A 172 -25.35 2.13 -3.48
C SER A 172 -25.94 2.24 -2.08
N GLU A 173 -25.83 1.21 -1.26
CA GLU A 173 -26.31 1.24 0.13
C GLU A 173 -25.50 2.17 1.03
N VAL A 174 -24.16 2.20 0.87
CA VAL A 174 -23.28 3.13 1.59
C VAL A 174 -23.61 4.57 1.19
N ILE A 175 -23.69 4.85 -0.11
CA ILE A 175 -24.00 6.19 -0.64
C ILE A 175 -25.37 6.66 -0.17
N ARG A 176 -26.39 5.77 -0.24
CA ARG A 176 -27.75 6.05 0.22
C ARG A 176 -27.75 6.42 1.71
N PHE A 177 -27.08 5.61 2.56
CA PHE A 177 -26.95 5.92 3.98
C PHE A 177 -26.29 7.29 4.21
N ALA A 178 -25.14 7.54 3.59
CA ALA A 178 -24.41 8.79 3.76
C ALA A 178 -25.27 10.00 3.36
N LYS A 179 -25.97 9.91 2.23
CA LYS A 179 -26.88 10.96 1.76
C LYS A 179 -28.07 11.18 2.69
N ASP A 180 -28.81 10.10 3.01
CA ASP A 180 -30.04 10.17 3.83
C ASP A 180 -29.77 10.70 5.23
N LYS A 181 -28.58 10.40 5.77
CA LYS A 181 -28.15 10.82 7.12
C LYS A 181 -27.26 12.06 7.10
N ASN A 182 -27.09 12.70 5.95
CA ASN A 182 -26.25 13.89 5.76
C ASN A 182 -24.83 13.69 6.33
N LYS A 183 -24.22 12.53 6.02
CA LYS A 183 -22.85 12.18 6.42
C LYS A 183 -21.87 12.51 5.30
N LEU A 184 -20.68 13.03 5.65
CA LEU A 184 -19.57 13.12 4.73
C LEU A 184 -19.01 11.72 4.45
N LEU A 185 -18.95 11.31 3.19
CA LEU A 185 -18.36 10.06 2.75
C LEU A 185 -16.90 10.29 2.35
N ILE A 186 -15.95 9.67 3.06
CA ILE A 186 -14.51 9.76 2.76
C ILE A 186 -14.03 8.41 2.29
N LEU A 187 -13.26 8.39 1.18
CA LEU A 187 -12.87 7.20 0.46
C LEU A 187 -11.36 7.21 0.19
N ASP A 188 -10.69 6.13 0.59
CA ASP A 188 -9.28 5.87 0.25
C ASP A 188 -9.21 4.74 -0.79
N PHE A 189 -8.83 5.09 -2.01
CA PHE A 189 -8.66 4.19 -3.15
C PHE A 189 -7.18 3.94 -3.49
N CYS A 190 -6.26 4.10 -2.55
CA CYS A 190 -4.83 3.90 -2.80
C CYS A 190 -4.48 2.50 -3.33
N PHE A 191 -5.35 1.51 -3.11
CA PHE A 191 -5.19 0.14 -3.62
C PHE A 191 -6.13 -0.19 -4.78
N ALA A 192 -6.85 0.78 -5.36
CA ALA A 192 -7.84 0.54 -6.43
C ALA A 192 -7.25 -0.13 -7.68
N ALA A 193 -5.98 0.19 -8.03
CA ALA A 193 -5.31 -0.43 -9.17
C ALA A 193 -5.26 -1.97 -9.07
N PHE A 194 -5.24 -2.53 -7.86
CA PHE A 194 -5.19 -3.99 -7.64
C PHE A 194 -6.47 -4.73 -8.04
N MET A 195 -7.58 -4.03 -8.24
CA MET A 195 -8.83 -4.60 -8.73
C MET A 195 -8.84 -4.79 -10.26
N LEU A 196 -8.08 -3.98 -11.00
CA LEU A 196 -8.20 -3.86 -12.46
C LEU A 196 -7.90 -5.15 -13.23
N PRO A 197 -6.90 -5.98 -12.85
CA PRO A 197 -6.61 -7.22 -13.56
C PRO A 197 -7.54 -8.37 -13.18
N ASP A 198 -8.32 -8.26 -12.10
CA ASP A 198 -9.22 -9.31 -11.65
C ASP A 198 -10.47 -9.36 -12.55
N LYS A 199 -10.62 -10.48 -13.29
CA LYS A 199 -11.75 -10.69 -14.18
C LYS A 199 -13.05 -11.07 -13.47
N ASN A 200 -12.96 -11.41 -12.18
CA ASN A 200 -14.12 -11.78 -11.37
C ASN A 200 -14.75 -10.55 -10.68
N LEU A 201 -14.05 -9.42 -10.65
CA LEU A 201 -14.56 -8.17 -10.13
C LEU A 201 -15.10 -7.27 -11.25
N ASP A 202 -16.33 -6.84 -11.10
CA ASP A 202 -16.92 -5.82 -11.97
C ASP A 202 -16.54 -4.42 -11.45
N VAL A 203 -15.41 -3.91 -11.94
CA VAL A 203 -14.96 -2.55 -11.62
C VAL A 203 -15.73 -1.56 -12.50
N PHE A 204 -16.77 -0.99 -11.94
CA PHE A 204 -17.59 0.06 -12.55
C PHE A 204 -17.09 1.47 -12.17
N ASP A 205 -17.60 2.49 -12.86
CA ASP A 205 -17.28 3.90 -12.55
C ASP A 205 -18.04 4.34 -11.29
N LEU A 206 -17.35 4.28 -10.13
CA LEU A 206 -17.95 4.67 -8.85
C LEU A 206 -18.17 6.18 -8.76
N TYR A 207 -17.32 6.99 -9.40
CA TYR A 207 -17.53 8.44 -9.41
C TYR A 207 -18.81 8.83 -10.14
N GLU A 208 -19.30 8.01 -11.10
CA GLU A 208 -20.63 8.22 -11.71
C GLU A 208 -21.74 8.10 -10.67
N LEU A 209 -21.65 7.11 -9.77
CA LEU A 209 -22.63 6.95 -8.69
C LEU A 209 -22.52 8.09 -7.67
N LEU A 210 -21.30 8.49 -7.28
CA LEU A 210 -21.07 9.57 -6.34
C LEU A 210 -21.63 10.91 -6.88
N GLU A 211 -21.29 11.27 -8.11
CA GLU A 211 -21.72 12.54 -8.75
C GLU A 211 -23.24 12.58 -8.97
N THR A 212 -23.84 11.47 -9.37
CA THR A 212 -25.30 11.42 -9.65
C THR A 212 -26.13 11.32 -8.38
N SER A 213 -25.61 10.76 -7.30
CA SER A 213 -26.30 10.64 -6.03
C SER A 213 -26.49 11.99 -5.33
N GLY A 214 -25.55 12.92 -5.51
CA GLY A 214 -25.49 14.17 -4.77
C GLY A 214 -25.10 14.00 -3.29
N VAL A 215 -24.35 12.92 -2.96
CA VAL A 215 -23.72 12.76 -1.64
C VAL A 215 -22.52 13.69 -1.51
N THR A 216 -22.31 14.26 -0.33
CA THR A 216 -21.08 15.00 -0.02
C THR A 216 -19.94 14.00 0.20
N TYR A 217 -18.85 14.14 -0.57
CA TYR A 217 -17.74 13.17 -0.48
C TYR A 217 -16.35 13.79 -0.70
N ILE A 218 -15.36 13.06 -0.18
CA ILE A 218 -13.93 13.24 -0.46
C ILE A 218 -13.40 11.85 -0.88
N ALA A 219 -12.68 11.77 -1.99
CA ALA A 219 -12.03 10.55 -2.45
C ALA A 219 -10.55 10.79 -2.75
N MET A 220 -9.70 9.83 -2.42
CA MET A 220 -8.25 9.88 -2.61
C MET A 220 -7.80 8.70 -3.44
N GLU A 221 -6.90 8.96 -4.39
CA GLU A 221 -6.20 7.93 -5.15
C GLU A 221 -4.68 8.17 -5.09
N ASP A 222 -3.87 7.11 -5.23
CA ASP A 222 -2.42 7.21 -5.15
C ASP A 222 -1.74 6.36 -6.23
N THR A 223 -0.61 6.83 -6.69
CA THR A 223 0.26 6.11 -7.65
C THR A 223 1.41 5.35 -6.95
N GLY A 224 1.67 5.67 -5.68
CA GLY A 224 2.88 5.22 -4.97
C GLY A 224 2.91 3.76 -4.56
N LYS A 225 1.78 3.04 -4.67
CA LYS A 225 1.67 1.61 -4.33
C LYS A 225 1.68 0.69 -5.56
N THR A 226 1.63 1.27 -6.76
CA THR A 226 1.47 0.52 -8.01
C THR A 226 2.80 0.34 -8.75
N TRP A 227 3.61 1.38 -8.87
CA TRP A 227 4.81 1.37 -9.72
C TRP A 227 6.11 1.63 -8.94
N PRO A 228 7.22 0.96 -9.30
CA PRO A 228 8.52 1.13 -8.65
C PRO A 228 9.24 2.40 -9.16
N LEU A 229 8.75 3.57 -8.79
CA LEU A 229 9.20 4.87 -9.26
C LEU A 229 10.12 5.62 -8.28
N GLN A 230 10.75 4.92 -7.33
CA GLN A 230 11.65 5.55 -6.35
C GLN A 230 11.00 6.76 -5.65
N ASP A 231 9.76 6.57 -5.19
CA ASP A 231 8.93 7.61 -4.56
C ASP A 231 8.57 8.84 -5.43
N ALA A 232 8.86 8.83 -6.75
CA ALA A 232 8.29 9.78 -7.69
C ALA A 232 6.80 9.46 -7.89
N LYS A 233 5.95 9.98 -7.03
CA LYS A 233 4.52 9.67 -6.94
C LYS A 233 3.66 10.92 -6.99
N ALA A 234 2.38 10.74 -7.28
CA ALA A 234 1.32 11.73 -7.15
C ALA A 234 0.07 11.05 -6.60
N ALA A 235 -0.73 11.82 -5.89
CA ALA A 235 -2.04 11.41 -5.45
C ALA A 235 -3.09 12.42 -5.92
N MET A 236 -4.31 11.96 -6.08
CA MET A 236 -5.47 12.74 -6.49
C MET A 236 -6.43 12.86 -5.31
N LEU A 237 -6.88 14.07 -5.07
CA LEU A 237 -7.92 14.39 -4.10
C LEU A 237 -9.13 14.93 -4.85
N LYS A 238 -10.19 14.17 -4.91
CA LYS A 238 -11.46 14.51 -5.55
C LYS A 238 -12.51 14.78 -4.49
N THR A 239 -13.34 15.81 -4.69
CA THR A 239 -14.44 16.15 -3.77
C THR A 239 -15.74 16.40 -4.51
N SER A 240 -16.85 16.31 -3.81
CA SER A 240 -18.11 16.91 -4.28
C SER A 240 -17.98 18.43 -4.34
N MET A 241 -18.81 19.07 -5.18
CA MET A 241 -18.71 20.51 -5.44
C MET A 241 -19.08 21.40 -4.24
N ASP A 242 -19.95 20.93 -3.37
CA ASP A 242 -20.44 21.66 -2.20
C ASP A 242 -19.36 21.95 -1.14
N ILE A 243 -18.28 21.17 -1.13
CA ILE A 243 -17.13 21.36 -0.20
C ILE A 243 -15.83 21.72 -0.94
N TYR A 244 -15.85 21.79 -2.27
CA TYR A 244 -14.65 21.99 -3.07
C TYR A 244 -13.85 23.22 -2.66
N ASP A 245 -14.50 24.38 -2.50
CA ASP A 245 -13.82 25.62 -2.16
C ASP A 245 -13.11 25.57 -0.80
N ASP A 246 -13.72 24.93 0.18
CA ASP A 246 -13.11 24.73 1.51
C ASP A 246 -11.85 23.86 1.40
N ILE A 247 -11.92 22.75 0.66
CA ILE A 247 -10.79 21.83 0.44
C ILE A 247 -9.70 22.51 -0.41
N TYR A 248 -10.07 23.21 -1.46
CA TYR A 248 -9.15 23.94 -2.33
C TYR A 248 -8.35 25.00 -1.55
N ASN A 249 -9.01 25.76 -0.66
CA ASN A 249 -8.34 26.74 0.20
C ASN A 249 -7.32 26.09 1.16
N ILE A 250 -7.59 24.86 1.64
CA ILE A 250 -6.63 24.12 2.44
C ILE A 250 -5.50 23.62 1.55
N HIS A 251 -5.82 23.01 0.41
CA HIS A 251 -4.86 22.45 -0.54
C HIS A 251 -3.80 23.49 -0.96
N THR A 252 -4.23 24.69 -1.35
CA THR A 252 -3.32 25.78 -1.80
C THR A 252 -2.39 26.29 -0.70
N ALA A 253 -2.71 26.04 0.58
CA ALA A 253 -1.80 26.32 1.69
C ALA A 253 -0.69 25.25 1.84
N TYR A 254 -0.88 24.04 1.31
CA TYR A 254 0.12 22.96 1.37
C TYR A 254 1.07 22.99 0.17
N LEU A 255 0.57 23.22 -1.04
CA LEU A 255 1.40 23.22 -2.23
C LEU A 255 0.76 24.03 -3.38
N LEU A 256 1.62 24.47 -4.29
CA LEU A 256 1.19 25.16 -5.51
C LEU A 256 0.77 24.15 -6.59
N ASN A 257 1.64 23.17 -6.89
CA ASN A 257 1.40 22.14 -7.92
C ASN A 257 2.30 20.92 -7.70
N VAL A 258 2.01 19.83 -8.42
CA VAL A 258 2.89 18.67 -8.55
C VAL A 258 3.79 18.84 -9.77
N SER A 259 5.03 18.43 -9.69
CA SER A 259 6.02 18.55 -10.76
C SER A 259 5.50 17.99 -12.09
N PRO A 260 5.52 18.77 -13.20
CA PRO A 260 5.09 18.29 -14.52
C PRO A 260 5.99 17.14 -15.03
N PHE A 261 7.25 17.10 -14.63
CA PHE A 261 8.15 16.00 -14.93
C PHE A 261 7.71 14.68 -14.28
N ILE A 262 7.33 14.73 -13.00
CA ILE A 262 6.78 13.55 -12.29
C ILE A 262 5.48 13.09 -12.95
N LEU A 263 4.58 14.00 -13.27
CA LEU A 263 3.33 13.67 -13.95
C LEU A 263 3.56 13.07 -15.35
N ASN A 264 4.57 13.56 -16.10
CA ASN A 264 4.92 12.98 -17.40
C ASN A 264 5.48 11.56 -17.28
N ILE A 265 6.33 11.29 -16.28
CA ILE A 265 6.81 9.93 -16.00
C ILE A 265 5.64 9.01 -15.61
N LEU A 266 4.83 9.41 -14.64
CA LEU A 266 3.67 8.65 -14.19
C LEU A 266 2.72 8.33 -15.34
N ASN A 267 2.48 9.30 -16.23
CA ASN A 267 1.68 9.09 -17.42
C ASN A 267 2.23 7.97 -18.34
N GLN A 268 3.56 7.84 -18.44
CA GLN A 268 4.15 6.74 -19.21
C GLN A 268 3.91 5.38 -18.56
N TYR A 269 3.97 5.30 -17.22
CA TYR A 269 3.69 4.06 -16.47
C TYR A 269 2.20 3.68 -16.53
N VAL A 270 1.30 4.65 -16.45
CA VAL A 270 -0.14 4.43 -16.65
C VAL A 270 -0.41 3.82 -18.03
N LEU A 271 0.16 4.41 -19.09
CA LEU A 271 -0.02 3.92 -20.47
C LEU A 271 0.69 2.58 -20.71
N ASP A 272 1.78 2.30 -20.02
CA ASP A 272 2.46 1.00 -20.05
C ASP A 272 1.58 -0.09 -19.45
N SER A 273 1.02 0.17 -18.28
CA SER A 273 0.09 -0.74 -17.59
C SER A 273 -1.21 -0.97 -18.37
N GLU A 274 -1.70 0.03 -19.11
CA GLU A 274 -2.83 -0.17 -20.02
C GLU A 274 -2.51 -1.19 -21.11
N ARG A 275 -1.32 -1.08 -21.72
CA ARG A 275 -0.90 -1.96 -22.84
C ARG A 275 -0.78 -3.42 -22.44
N ASP A 276 -0.31 -3.70 -21.23
CA ASP A 276 -0.09 -5.07 -20.74
C ASP A 276 -1.16 -5.55 -19.74
N ASN A 277 -2.23 -4.77 -19.57
CA ASN A 277 -3.27 -5.01 -18.57
C ASN A 277 -2.68 -5.21 -17.16
N PHE A 278 -1.75 -4.35 -16.76
CA PHE A 278 -1.04 -4.39 -15.47
C PHE A 278 -0.20 -5.66 -15.22
N ALA A 279 0.07 -6.48 -16.23
CA ALA A 279 0.81 -7.73 -16.05
C ALA A 279 2.22 -7.51 -15.48
N SER A 280 2.91 -6.43 -15.86
CA SER A 280 4.23 -6.04 -15.33
C SER A 280 4.21 -5.68 -13.84
N VAL A 281 3.07 -5.24 -13.31
CA VAL A 281 2.90 -4.89 -11.90
C VAL A 281 2.46 -6.12 -11.10
N PHE A 282 1.40 -6.78 -11.55
CA PHE A 282 0.74 -7.84 -10.77
C PHE A 282 1.39 -9.20 -10.90
N GLY A 283 2.06 -9.50 -12.00
CA GLY A 283 2.72 -10.78 -12.20
C GLY A 283 3.78 -11.09 -11.15
N LEU A 284 4.54 -10.08 -10.72
CA LEU A 284 5.49 -10.20 -9.62
C LEU A 284 4.81 -10.46 -8.28
N LEU A 285 3.75 -9.68 -7.98
CA LEU A 285 3.03 -9.78 -6.71
C LEU A 285 2.34 -11.15 -6.57
N GLU A 286 1.73 -11.64 -7.64
CA GLU A 286 1.10 -12.97 -7.68
C GLU A 286 2.13 -14.08 -7.49
N LYS A 287 3.28 -13.98 -8.17
CA LYS A 287 4.39 -14.90 -7.98
C LYS A 287 4.87 -14.91 -6.53
N ASN A 288 5.10 -13.74 -5.93
CA ASN A 288 5.56 -13.63 -4.55
C ASN A 288 4.47 -14.10 -3.56
N ARG A 289 3.20 -13.86 -3.84
CA ARG A 289 2.08 -14.39 -3.05
C ARG A 289 2.09 -15.92 -3.04
N THR A 290 2.20 -16.54 -4.20
CA THR A 290 2.27 -18.01 -4.33
C THR A 290 3.46 -18.57 -3.57
N LEU A 291 4.67 -18.04 -3.81
CA LEU A 291 5.89 -18.46 -3.12
C LEU A 291 5.79 -18.27 -1.60
N GLY A 292 5.28 -17.12 -1.14
CA GLY A 292 5.09 -16.85 0.27
C GLY A 292 4.10 -17.80 0.93
N THR A 293 2.99 -18.11 0.25
CA THR A 293 1.99 -19.06 0.75
C THR A 293 2.56 -20.48 0.82
N GLU A 294 3.32 -20.90 -0.18
CA GLU A 294 3.99 -22.23 -0.19
C GLU A 294 5.03 -22.34 0.93
N ILE A 295 5.88 -21.34 1.12
CA ILE A 295 6.91 -21.33 2.18
C ILE A 295 6.26 -21.33 3.58
N LEU A 296 5.15 -20.63 3.77
CA LEU A 296 4.42 -20.58 5.04
C LEU A 296 3.49 -21.78 5.25
N ALA A 297 3.36 -22.69 4.29
CA ALA A 297 2.52 -23.87 4.43
C ALA A 297 2.90 -24.66 5.70
N SER A 298 1.89 -24.98 6.52
CA SER A 298 2.06 -25.68 7.81
C SER A 298 2.97 -24.99 8.83
N SER A 299 3.24 -23.69 8.69
CA SER A 299 3.96 -22.89 9.69
C SER A 299 3.00 -22.28 10.72
N LEU A 300 3.58 -21.56 11.69
CA LEU A 300 2.86 -20.76 12.68
C LEU A 300 1.95 -19.70 12.04
N LEU A 301 2.25 -19.25 10.82
CA LEU A 301 1.49 -18.23 10.08
C LEU A 301 0.63 -18.86 8.98
N GLU A 302 -0.64 -18.50 8.96
CA GLU A 302 -1.61 -18.92 7.96
C GLU A 302 -2.04 -17.72 7.09
N PRO A 303 -1.58 -17.67 5.82
CA PRO A 303 -2.06 -16.64 4.89
C PRO A 303 -3.57 -16.75 4.68
N ILE A 304 -4.25 -15.60 4.75
CA ILE A 304 -5.67 -15.46 4.45
C ILE A 304 -5.79 -15.09 2.97
N ASP A 305 -6.66 -15.79 2.24
CA ASP A 305 -6.95 -15.48 0.84
C ASP A 305 -7.84 -14.23 0.76
N PRO A 306 -7.36 -13.12 0.17
CA PRO A 306 -8.12 -11.88 0.10
C PRO A 306 -9.09 -11.88 -1.10
N ILE A 307 -10.15 -11.07 -1.04
CA ILE A 307 -11.01 -10.80 -2.20
C ILE A 307 -10.19 -10.13 -3.30
N VAL A 308 -9.50 -9.03 -2.96
CA VAL A 308 -8.56 -8.36 -3.87
C VAL A 308 -7.13 -8.74 -3.50
N LYS A 309 -6.38 -9.24 -4.48
CA LYS A 309 -4.97 -9.60 -4.31
C LYS A 309 -4.06 -8.37 -4.21
N VAL A 310 -4.20 -7.62 -3.12
CA VAL A 310 -3.40 -6.43 -2.83
C VAL A 310 -1.91 -6.76 -2.62
N SER A 311 -1.05 -5.76 -2.51
CA SER A 311 0.42 -5.93 -2.44
C SER A 311 0.96 -6.50 -1.11
N VAL A 312 0.10 -7.11 -0.29
CA VAL A 312 0.47 -7.70 1.00
C VAL A 312 -0.15 -9.08 1.21
N LEU A 313 0.49 -9.91 2.05
CA LEU A 313 -0.12 -11.08 2.68
C LEU A 313 -0.63 -10.67 4.06
N TRP A 314 -1.87 -10.99 4.35
CA TRP A 314 -2.44 -10.93 5.67
C TRP A 314 -2.48 -12.33 6.25
N CYS A 315 -1.79 -12.55 7.38
CA CYS A 315 -1.61 -13.88 7.95
C CYS A 315 -2.20 -13.95 9.37
N LYS A 316 -2.92 -15.02 9.65
CA LYS A 316 -3.37 -15.36 11.00
C LYS A 316 -2.31 -16.17 11.71
N ILE A 317 -2.09 -15.92 13.01
CA ILE A 317 -1.22 -16.75 13.87
C ILE A 317 -2.04 -17.95 14.35
N ARG A 318 -1.57 -19.18 14.02
CA ARG A 318 -2.27 -20.42 14.36
C ARG A 318 -2.29 -20.69 15.86
N HIS A 319 -1.16 -20.53 16.52
CA HIS A 319 -1.03 -20.86 17.93
C HIS A 319 -1.76 -19.84 18.82
N PRO A 320 -2.71 -20.26 19.70
CA PRO A 320 -3.61 -19.34 20.42
C PRO A 320 -2.91 -18.43 21.42
N LYS A 321 -1.77 -18.84 21.97
CA LYS A 321 -1.04 -18.08 23.00
C LYS A 321 0.04 -17.17 22.42
N VAL A 322 0.43 -17.36 21.15
CA VAL A 322 1.43 -16.53 20.49
C VAL A 322 0.81 -15.20 20.10
N LYS A 323 1.46 -14.11 20.49
CA LYS A 323 1.08 -12.73 20.18
C LYS A 323 1.94 -12.16 19.06
N ALA A 324 1.32 -11.39 18.16
CA ALA A 324 2.00 -10.76 17.04
C ALA A 324 3.14 -9.82 17.47
N THR A 325 2.94 -9.08 18.58
CA THR A 325 3.96 -8.16 19.11
C THR A 325 5.17 -8.91 19.70
N GLU A 326 4.96 -10.06 20.34
CA GLU A 326 6.02 -10.92 20.86
C GLU A 326 6.79 -11.58 19.71
N LEU A 327 6.04 -12.13 18.73
CA LEU A 327 6.61 -12.71 17.52
C LEU A 327 7.46 -11.69 16.75
N LYS A 328 6.96 -10.47 16.53
CA LYS A 328 7.72 -9.37 15.92
C LYS A 328 9.04 -9.13 16.65
N ARG A 329 9.02 -9.04 17.99
CA ARG A 329 10.24 -8.80 18.80
C ARG A 329 11.26 -9.93 18.64
N TYR A 330 10.79 -11.16 18.57
CA TYR A 330 11.65 -12.32 18.33
C TYR A 330 12.26 -12.28 16.92
N LEU A 331 11.46 -12.04 15.88
CA LEU A 331 11.92 -12.00 14.49
C LEU A 331 12.93 -10.88 14.21
N THR A 332 12.80 -9.75 14.90
CA THR A 332 13.75 -8.63 14.81
C THR A 332 15.19 -9.05 15.17
N GLN A 333 15.38 -10.07 16.04
CA GLN A 333 16.71 -10.60 16.39
C GLN A 333 17.39 -11.29 15.19
N PHE A 334 16.62 -11.71 14.19
CA PHE A 334 17.09 -12.30 12.93
C PHE A 334 17.12 -11.29 11.78
N GLY A 335 16.95 -9.99 12.09
CA GLY A 335 16.88 -8.93 11.07
C GLY A 335 15.62 -9.00 10.19
N ILE A 336 14.59 -9.73 10.63
CA ILE A 336 13.32 -9.89 9.91
C ILE A 336 12.32 -8.89 10.45
N HIS A 337 11.77 -8.07 9.56
CA HIS A 337 10.79 -7.03 9.89
C HIS A 337 9.48 -7.27 9.15
N LEU A 338 8.42 -7.56 9.91
CA LEU A 338 7.02 -7.61 9.47
C LEU A 338 6.16 -6.73 10.37
N LEU A 339 4.91 -6.49 10.01
CA LEU A 339 4.00 -5.69 10.81
C LEU A 339 3.03 -6.54 11.62
N PRO A 340 2.95 -6.34 12.95
CA PRO A 340 1.92 -6.96 13.77
C PRO A 340 0.55 -6.34 13.47
N GLY A 341 -0.49 -7.14 13.60
CA GLY A 341 -1.87 -6.73 13.36
C GLY A 341 -2.38 -5.62 14.29
N THR A 342 -1.71 -5.40 15.40
CA THR A 342 -2.04 -4.35 16.37
C THR A 342 -1.98 -2.93 15.79
N TYR A 343 -1.21 -2.71 14.71
CA TYR A 343 -1.22 -1.44 14.00
C TYR A 343 -2.49 -1.22 13.16
N PHE A 344 -3.16 -2.29 12.75
CA PHE A 344 -4.37 -2.22 11.91
C PHE A 344 -5.64 -2.26 12.75
N TYR A 345 -5.62 -3.03 13.84
CA TYR A 345 -6.71 -3.09 14.82
C TYR A 345 -6.53 -2.00 15.88
N TRP A 346 -6.66 -0.74 15.44
CA TRP A 346 -6.36 0.46 16.22
C TRP A 346 -7.35 0.72 17.38
N ASP A 347 -8.56 0.16 17.31
CA ASP A 347 -9.58 0.25 18.35
C ASP A 347 -9.52 -0.95 19.32
N ASP A 348 -9.19 -2.15 18.81
CA ASP A 348 -9.00 -3.37 19.61
C ASP A 348 -7.67 -4.07 19.27
N HIS A 349 -6.61 -3.64 19.93
CA HIS A 349 -5.28 -4.26 19.77
C HIS A 349 -5.26 -5.76 20.12
N GLY A 350 -6.20 -6.25 20.97
CA GLY A 350 -6.28 -7.67 21.34
C GLY A 350 -6.58 -8.56 20.13
N ILE A 351 -7.47 -8.13 19.24
CA ILE A 351 -7.73 -8.81 17.97
C ILE A 351 -6.47 -8.78 17.10
N GLY A 352 -5.81 -7.63 17.03
CA GLY A 352 -4.60 -7.43 16.25
C GLY A 352 -3.44 -8.35 16.62
N GLU A 353 -3.36 -8.80 17.87
CA GLU A 353 -2.35 -9.77 18.33
C GLU A 353 -2.44 -11.14 17.64
N ARG A 354 -3.52 -11.40 16.90
CA ARG A 354 -3.72 -12.65 16.16
C ARG A 354 -3.24 -12.60 14.71
N TYR A 355 -2.74 -11.46 14.24
CA TYR A 355 -2.43 -11.25 12.82
C TYR A 355 -1.07 -10.59 12.61
N VAL A 356 -0.50 -10.85 11.44
CA VAL A 356 0.68 -10.14 10.92
C VAL A 356 0.50 -9.83 9.43
N ARG A 357 1.15 -8.75 8.97
CA ARG A 357 1.19 -8.35 7.56
C ARG A 357 2.59 -8.50 7.00
N ILE A 358 2.70 -9.08 5.79
CA ILE A 358 3.93 -9.29 5.02
C ILE A 358 3.77 -8.60 3.67
N ALA A 359 4.70 -7.71 3.30
CA ALA A 359 4.68 -7.01 2.03
C ALA A 359 5.28 -7.86 0.90
N LEU A 360 4.68 -7.77 -0.30
CA LEU A 360 5.02 -8.59 -1.47
C LEU A 360 5.86 -7.88 -2.52
N ALA A 361 5.86 -6.54 -2.55
CA ALA A 361 6.45 -5.74 -3.62
C ALA A 361 7.99 -5.68 -3.51
N ARG A 362 8.65 -6.81 -3.73
CA ARG A 362 10.11 -7.04 -3.71
C ARG A 362 10.50 -7.88 -4.91
N ASP A 363 11.75 -7.79 -5.37
CA ASP A 363 12.27 -8.76 -6.34
C ASP A 363 12.14 -10.18 -5.77
N SER A 364 11.75 -11.16 -6.61
CA SER A 364 11.34 -12.48 -6.12
C SER A 364 12.45 -13.25 -5.40
N ASP A 365 13.71 -13.05 -5.80
CA ASP A 365 14.87 -13.66 -5.15
C ASP A 365 15.09 -13.10 -3.74
N VAL A 366 15.00 -11.77 -3.57
CA VAL A 366 15.08 -11.11 -2.27
C VAL A 366 13.88 -11.52 -1.38
N PHE A 367 12.67 -11.56 -1.97
CA PHE A 367 11.48 -11.99 -1.25
C PHE A 367 11.59 -13.44 -0.75
N VAL A 368 12.03 -14.37 -1.59
CA VAL A 368 12.20 -15.78 -1.22
C VAL A 368 13.23 -15.94 -0.09
N GLN A 369 14.36 -15.23 -0.15
CA GLN A 369 15.35 -15.24 0.93
C GLN A 369 14.77 -14.77 2.26
N ALA A 370 14.02 -13.65 2.23
CA ALA A 370 13.35 -13.13 3.44
C ALA A 370 12.31 -14.13 3.99
N MET A 371 11.54 -14.77 3.10
CA MET A 371 10.53 -15.75 3.50
C MET A 371 11.11 -17.05 4.03
N GLN A 372 12.26 -17.52 3.49
CA GLN A 372 12.98 -18.68 4.01
C GLN A 372 13.58 -18.39 5.39
N ALA A 373 14.19 -17.22 5.58
CA ALA A 373 14.66 -16.78 6.88
C ALA A 373 13.50 -16.67 7.89
N LEU A 374 12.36 -16.13 7.45
CA LEU A 374 11.14 -16.07 8.26
C LEU A 374 10.67 -17.48 8.67
N ARG A 375 10.58 -18.41 7.71
CA ARG A 375 10.15 -19.79 8.00
C ARG A 375 11.06 -20.46 9.02
N PHE A 376 12.36 -20.36 8.86
CA PHE A 376 13.32 -20.88 9.82
C PHE A 376 13.13 -20.30 11.23
N ALA A 377 12.97 -18.98 11.33
CA ALA A 377 12.75 -18.32 12.61
C ALA A 377 11.41 -18.71 13.26
N LEU A 378 10.35 -18.92 12.45
CA LEU A 378 9.04 -19.38 12.93
C LEU A 378 9.11 -20.80 13.49
N ASP A 379 9.75 -21.73 12.79
CA ASP A 379 9.91 -23.12 13.23
C ASP A 379 10.69 -23.21 14.55
N LYS A 380 11.73 -22.38 14.70
CA LYS A 380 12.49 -22.28 15.95
C LYS A 380 11.66 -21.67 17.09
N TYR A 381 10.90 -20.62 16.80
CA TYR A 381 10.02 -19.98 17.80
C TYR A 381 8.94 -20.95 18.31
N GLU A 382 8.31 -21.69 17.41
CA GLU A 382 7.28 -22.67 17.75
C GLU A 382 7.84 -23.78 18.67
N LEU A 383 9.04 -24.30 18.36
CA LEU A 383 9.73 -25.27 19.22
C LEU A 383 10.02 -24.72 20.62
N ASP A 384 10.41 -23.46 20.74
CA ASP A 384 10.68 -22.84 22.04
C ASP A 384 9.40 -22.65 22.86
N VAL A 385 8.29 -22.31 22.20
CA VAL A 385 6.96 -22.18 22.84
C VAL A 385 6.47 -23.53 23.33
N ASP A 386 6.53 -24.59 22.50
CA ASP A 386 6.09 -25.93 22.85
C ASP A 386 6.92 -26.54 24.01
N ARG A 387 8.23 -26.31 24.00
CA ARG A 387 9.12 -26.72 25.12
C ARG A 387 8.73 -26.04 26.43
N ALA A 388 8.41 -24.75 26.37
CA ALA A 388 7.97 -23.99 27.56
C ALA A 388 6.64 -24.48 28.11
N GLU A 389 5.77 -25.05 27.24
CA GLU A 389 4.46 -25.60 27.60
C GLU A 389 4.49 -27.09 27.99
N GLY A 390 5.65 -27.79 27.85
CA GLY A 390 5.79 -29.22 28.13
C GLY A 390 5.00 -30.09 27.15
N VAL A 391 4.73 -29.62 25.93
CA VAL A 391 4.04 -30.38 24.89
C VAL A 391 5.00 -31.36 24.24
N PRO A 392 4.75 -32.69 24.28
CA PRO A 392 5.59 -33.64 23.60
C PRO A 392 5.43 -33.51 22.08
N HIS A 393 6.51 -33.28 21.35
CA HIS A 393 6.51 -33.37 19.88
C HIS A 393 6.53 -34.82 19.42
N PRO A 394 5.48 -35.34 18.80
CA PRO A 394 5.52 -36.65 18.20
C PRO A 394 6.29 -36.60 16.87
N GLY A 395 7.49 -37.11 16.82
CA GLY A 395 8.10 -37.61 15.57
C GLY A 395 9.29 -36.86 14.99
N ARG A 396 10.00 -35.97 15.72
CA ARG A 396 11.18 -35.25 15.18
C ARG A 396 12.54 -35.66 15.77
N ALA A 397 12.65 -36.79 16.46
CA ALA A 397 13.94 -37.30 16.96
C ALA A 397 14.95 -37.72 15.86
N ALA A 398 14.52 -37.70 14.57
CA ALA A 398 15.38 -38.07 13.44
C ALA A 398 15.73 -36.91 12.51
N GLU A 399 15.17 -35.70 12.72
CA GLU A 399 15.42 -34.52 11.87
C GLU A 399 16.45 -33.54 12.47
N ASP A 400 16.86 -33.74 13.73
CA ASP A 400 17.88 -32.88 14.37
C ASP A 400 19.24 -32.93 13.64
N ASP A 401 19.59 -34.07 13.01
CA ASP A 401 20.81 -34.18 12.20
C ASP A 401 20.72 -33.50 10.83
N PHE A 402 19.51 -33.43 10.22
CA PHE A 402 19.31 -32.79 8.92
C PHE A 402 19.23 -31.26 9.06
N LEU A 403 18.70 -30.75 10.19
CA LEU A 403 18.66 -29.34 10.50
C LEU A 403 20.06 -28.77 10.81
N HIS A 404 20.97 -29.61 11.34
CA HIS A 404 22.35 -29.18 11.64
C HIS A 404 23.16 -28.90 10.37
N GLU A 405 22.98 -29.64 9.27
CA GLU A 405 23.66 -29.36 8.00
C GLU A 405 23.07 -28.14 7.24
N SER A 406 21.74 -28.01 7.25
CA SER A 406 21.09 -26.83 6.63
C SER A 406 21.25 -25.56 7.46
N VAL A 407 21.38 -25.65 8.79
CA VAL A 407 21.65 -24.55 9.71
C VAL A 407 23.07 -24.01 9.54
N VAL A 408 24.06 -24.86 9.29
CA VAL A 408 25.44 -24.42 9.05
C VAL A 408 25.54 -23.58 7.75
N ASP A 409 24.76 -23.93 6.71
CA ASP A 409 24.70 -23.14 5.46
C ASP A 409 23.90 -21.85 5.63
N LEU A 410 22.82 -21.85 6.38
CA LEU A 410 22.02 -20.64 6.67
C LEU A 410 22.70 -19.74 7.72
N GLU A 411 23.35 -20.30 8.75
CA GLU A 411 24.17 -19.52 9.68
C GLU A 411 25.36 -18.85 8.98
N GLN A 412 25.99 -19.53 8.01
CA GLN A 412 27.03 -18.90 7.17
C GLN A 412 26.48 -17.83 6.23
N THR A 413 25.21 -17.94 5.81
CA THR A 413 24.58 -16.96 4.92
C THR A 413 23.92 -15.82 5.71
N VAL A 414 23.39 -16.08 6.92
CA VAL A 414 22.68 -15.08 7.77
C VAL A 414 23.65 -14.34 8.70
N PHE A 415 24.77 -14.96 9.10
CA PHE A 415 25.85 -14.31 9.88
C PHE A 415 27.03 -13.90 9.04
N MET A 416 26.83 -13.40 7.82
CA MET A 416 27.84 -12.61 7.14
C MET A 416 28.23 -11.45 8.07
N LYS A 417 29.52 -11.35 8.36
CA LYS A 417 30.03 -10.25 9.19
C LYS A 417 29.63 -8.91 8.57
N PRO A 418 29.44 -7.84 9.36
CA PRO A 418 29.11 -6.50 8.85
C PRO A 418 30.03 -6.03 7.70
N GLU A 419 31.25 -6.52 7.63
CA GLU A 419 32.27 -6.28 6.60
C GLU A 419 31.88 -6.91 5.23
N ASP A 420 31.22 -8.05 5.23
CA ASP A 420 30.78 -8.73 4.01
C ASP A 420 29.43 -8.17 3.50
N MET A 421 28.62 -7.58 4.38
CA MET A 421 27.38 -6.88 3.99
C MET A 421 27.67 -5.58 3.22
N HIS A 422 28.81 -4.94 3.45
CA HIS A 422 29.27 -3.82 2.61
C HIS A 422 29.59 -4.21 1.17
N ALA A 423 29.92 -5.46 0.90
CA ALA A 423 30.16 -5.94 -0.47
C ALA A 423 28.85 -6.08 -1.27
N ILE A 424 27.76 -6.51 -0.66
CA ILE A 424 26.42 -6.62 -1.30
C ILE A 424 25.79 -5.23 -1.46
N ALA A 425 25.93 -4.35 -0.45
CA ALA A 425 25.47 -2.96 -0.56
C ALA A 425 26.26 -2.18 -1.64
N ASN A 426 27.53 -2.52 -1.86
CA ASN A 426 28.33 -1.94 -2.95
C ASN A 426 27.95 -2.47 -4.35
N PHE A 427 27.31 -3.63 -4.47
CA PHE A 427 26.76 -4.10 -5.75
C PHE A 427 25.50 -3.33 -6.16
N SER A 428 24.66 -2.89 -5.21
CA SER A 428 23.52 -1.99 -5.49
C SER A 428 23.97 -0.53 -5.72
N ASN A 429 25.16 -0.15 -5.25
CA ASN A 429 25.77 1.17 -5.42
C ASN A 429 26.92 1.20 -6.45
N ALA A 430 27.05 0.19 -7.31
CA ALA A 430 27.99 0.25 -8.42
C ALA A 430 27.66 1.46 -9.30
N ARG A 431 28.37 2.55 -9.09
CA ARG A 431 28.30 3.73 -9.98
C ARG A 431 28.56 3.23 -11.40
N PRO A 432 27.74 3.61 -12.37
CA PRO A 432 28.06 3.35 -13.76
C PRO A 432 29.45 3.94 -14.00
N ARG A 433 30.34 3.17 -14.62
CA ARG A 433 31.65 3.68 -15.04
C ARG A 433 31.40 4.95 -15.86
N PRO A 434 32.22 6.01 -15.72
CA PRO A 434 32.10 7.19 -16.55
C PRO A 434 32.11 6.74 -18.01
N VAL A 435 31.09 7.10 -18.75
CA VAL A 435 31.09 6.94 -20.20
C VAL A 435 32.19 7.89 -20.70
N GLU A 436 33.31 7.35 -21.18
CA GLU A 436 34.27 8.15 -21.92
C GLU A 436 33.55 8.74 -23.11
N ILE A 437 33.31 10.04 -23.06
CA ILE A 437 32.84 10.80 -24.20
C ILE A 437 34.04 10.86 -25.16
N VAL A 438 34.05 9.93 -26.13
CA VAL A 438 34.97 10.02 -27.28
C VAL A 438 34.55 11.28 -28.03
N ALA A 439 35.36 12.33 -27.90
CA ALA A 439 35.18 13.55 -28.65
C ALA A 439 35.25 13.22 -30.16
N ASN A 440 34.17 13.51 -30.86
CA ASN A 440 34.14 13.41 -32.33
C ASN A 440 34.94 14.58 -32.89
N PRO A 441 36.07 14.35 -33.61
CA PRO A 441 36.95 15.40 -34.06
C PRO A 441 36.42 16.24 -35.26
N ASN A 442 35.17 16.06 -35.67
CA ASN A 442 34.61 16.71 -36.88
C ASN A 442 33.44 17.68 -36.63
N ASN A 443 33.36 18.32 -35.46
CA ASN A 443 32.37 19.36 -35.26
C ASN A 443 33.05 20.73 -35.00
N PRO A 444 33.12 21.66 -35.99
CA PRO A 444 33.69 22.97 -35.77
C PRO A 444 32.73 23.81 -34.89
N ALA A 445 33.25 24.32 -33.79
CA ALA A 445 32.62 25.32 -32.93
C ALA A 445 32.09 26.48 -33.77
N ARG A 446 30.85 26.88 -33.51
CA ARG A 446 30.39 28.24 -33.78
C ARG A 446 30.14 28.92 -32.47
N ASP A 447 30.98 29.93 -32.23
CA ASP A 447 30.75 30.99 -31.24
C ASP A 447 29.39 31.66 -31.49
N ILE A 448 28.58 31.72 -30.50
CA ILE A 448 27.86 32.88 -29.96
C ILE A 448 27.08 32.39 -28.73
#